data_18146148ee70ad0e8b2dd9d70b32428f
#
_entry.id   18146148ee70ad0e8b2dd9d70b32428f
#
_cell.length_a   1.000
_cell.length_b   1.000
_cell.length_c   1.000
_cell.angle_alpha   90.00
_cell.angle_beta   90.00
_cell.angle_gamma   90.00
#
_symmetry.space_group_name_H-M   'P 1'
#
loop_
_entity.id
_entity.type
_entity.pdbx_description
1 polymer ?
#
loop_
_entity_poly.entity_id
_entity_poly.type
_entity_poly.pdbx_seq_one_letter_code
_entity_poly.pdbx_strand_id
1 'polypeptide(L)'
;VRACLESYRSPESTPDRLLTRDDLLARSQEHTDLLAAITDGGHRLGMRVWLAEREQARRHGTGTLGDRLDDRERRAYLGRIGRAVDAIAEVDAIWYLRGKVAFLFEVEWTAILGDALLRRHARIGTDDQLIRFLVIAPERTDLVRYKLERSPLWREALADGGWHIIKWDHL
;
A
#
# COMPACT_ATOMS: atom_id res chain seq x y z
N VAL A 1 -2.14 10.82 -36.08
CA VAL A 1 -2.30 11.63 -34.85
C VAL A 1 -3.39 11.02 -33.94
N ARG A 2 -4.59 10.67 -34.46
CA ARG A 2 -5.68 10.08 -33.65
C ARG A 2 -5.30 8.71 -33.05
N ALA A 3 -4.74 7.80 -33.85
CA ALA A 3 -4.27 6.51 -33.38
C ALA A 3 -3.15 6.60 -32.32
N CYS A 4 -2.30 7.64 -32.42
CA CYS A 4 -1.24 7.90 -31.44
C CYS A 4 -1.79 8.40 -30.09
N LEU A 5 -2.86 9.20 -30.10
CA LEU A 5 -3.53 9.68 -28.90
C LEU A 5 -4.33 8.57 -28.19
N GLU A 6 -4.92 7.64 -28.95
CA GLU A 6 -5.62 6.48 -28.38
C GLU A 6 -4.68 5.50 -27.70
N SER A 7 -3.43 5.36 -28.17
CA SER A 7 -2.40 4.55 -27.53
C SER A 7 -1.88 5.11 -26.20
N TYR A 8 -2.13 6.37 -25.90
CA TYR A 8 -1.73 7.05 -24.66
C TYR A 8 -2.86 7.13 -23.61
N ARG A 9 -4.05 6.65 -23.91
CA ARG A 9 -5.13 6.58 -22.92
C ARG A 9 -4.78 5.54 -21.88
N SER A 10 -4.47 6.00 -20.68
CA SER A 10 -4.34 5.14 -19.51
C SER A 10 -5.70 4.48 -19.21
N PRO A 11 -5.74 3.22 -18.78
CA PRO A 11 -6.94 2.61 -18.21
C PRO A 11 -7.58 3.45 -17.09
N GLU A 12 -6.81 4.34 -16.45
CA GLU A 12 -7.30 5.32 -15.49
C GLU A 12 -8.18 6.41 -16.12
N SER A 13 -7.99 6.71 -17.42
CA SER A 13 -8.61 7.84 -18.08
C SER A 13 -10.03 7.59 -18.60
N THR A 14 -10.55 6.40 -18.39
CA THR A 14 -11.90 6.03 -18.83
C THR A 14 -12.68 5.31 -17.75
N PRO A 15 -13.09 5.99 -16.69
CA PRO A 15 -14.28 5.49 -16.03
C PRO A 15 -15.45 5.86 -16.93
N ASP A 16 -16.18 4.88 -17.43
CA ASP A 16 -17.46 5.08 -18.08
C ASP A 16 -18.47 5.78 -17.12
N ARG A 17 -18.08 5.90 -15.86
CA ARG A 17 -18.86 6.50 -14.77
C ARG A 17 -17.96 7.22 -13.77
N LEU A 18 -18.32 8.45 -13.42
CA LEU A 18 -17.75 9.15 -12.26
C LEU A 18 -18.11 8.39 -10.98
N LEU A 19 -17.13 8.23 -10.10
CA LEU A 19 -17.35 7.64 -8.78
C LEU A 19 -18.34 8.50 -7.99
N THR A 20 -19.36 7.87 -7.45
CA THR A 20 -20.30 8.51 -6.52
C THR A 20 -19.67 8.63 -5.13
N ARG A 21 -20.32 9.40 -4.27
CA ARG A 21 -19.94 9.48 -2.85
C ARG A 21 -20.00 8.09 -2.18
N ASP A 22 -21.00 7.28 -2.52
CA ASP A 22 -21.17 5.96 -1.94
C ASP A 22 -20.06 4.99 -2.42
N ASP A 23 -19.65 5.06 -3.69
CA ASP A 23 -18.50 4.32 -4.19
C ASP A 23 -17.21 4.67 -3.42
N LEU A 24 -16.99 5.95 -3.13
CA LEU A 24 -15.82 6.40 -2.36
C LEU A 24 -15.87 5.91 -0.90
N LEU A 25 -17.06 5.94 -0.29
CA LEU A 25 -17.24 5.44 1.08
C LEU A 25 -17.02 3.92 1.15
N ALA A 26 -17.56 3.16 0.20
CA ALA A 26 -17.36 1.71 0.12
C ALA A 26 -15.87 1.37 -0.03
N ARG A 27 -15.17 2.02 -0.95
CA ARG A 27 -13.71 1.81 -1.14
C ARG A 27 -12.89 2.19 0.10
N SER A 28 -13.28 3.27 0.78
CA SER A 28 -12.63 3.65 2.04
C SER A 28 -12.83 2.61 3.13
N GLN A 29 -14.01 1.96 3.16
CA GLN A 29 -14.28 0.87 4.10
C GLN A 29 -13.46 -0.38 3.73
N GLU A 30 -13.45 -0.79 2.47
CA GLU A 30 -12.64 -1.90 1.98
C GLU A 30 -11.15 -1.73 2.31
N HIS A 31 -10.60 -0.53 2.09
CA HIS A 31 -9.23 -0.20 2.49
C HIS A 31 -9.01 -0.43 4.00
N THR A 32 -9.98 0.00 4.82
CA THR A 32 -9.89 -0.16 6.28
C THR A 32 -9.96 -1.63 6.68
N ASP A 33 -10.83 -2.41 6.04
CA ASP A 33 -10.98 -3.86 6.29
C ASP A 33 -9.72 -4.62 5.91
N LEU A 34 -9.06 -4.24 4.81
CA LEU A 34 -7.78 -4.81 4.39
C LEU A 34 -6.65 -4.50 5.37
N LEU A 35 -6.57 -3.27 5.87
CA LEU A 35 -5.59 -2.92 6.90
C LEU A 35 -5.84 -3.69 8.20
N ALA A 36 -7.10 -3.94 8.56
CA ALA A 36 -7.44 -4.80 9.68
C ALA A 36 -6.96 -6.24 9.45
N ALA A 37 -7.21 -6.80 8.27
CA ALA A 37 -6.76 -8.16 7.91
C ALA A 37 -5.23 -8.28 7.91
N ILE A 38 -4.52 -7.28 7.35
CA ILE A 38 -3.05 -7.21 7.37
C ILE A 38 -2.55 -7.16 8.82
N THR A 39 -3.18 -6.35 9.69
CA THR A 39 -2.81 -6.26 11.11
C THR A 39 -2.97 -7.60 11.82
N ASP A 40 -4.14 -8.22 11.69
CA ASP A 40 -4.44 -9.51 12.31
C ASP A 40 -3.53 -10.63 11.77
N GLY A 41 -3.20 -10.57 10.47
CA GLY A 41 -2.25 -11.48 9.82
C GLY A 41 -0.85 -11.38 10.42
N GLY A 42 -0.35 -10.17 10.58
CA GLY A 42 0.95 -9.91 11.22
C GLY A 42 1.02 -10.46 12.63
N HIS A 43 0.03 -10.18 13.46
CA HIS A 43 -0.04 -10.69 14.83
C HIS A 43 -0.10 -12.22 14.88
N ARG A 44 -0.89 -12.88 14.01
CA ARG A 44 -0.94 -14.34 13.92
C ARG A 44 0.41 -14.97 13.57
N LEU A 45 1.22 -14.27 12.78
CA LEU A 45 2.59 -14.70 12.43
C LEU A 45 3.64 -14.33 13.49
N GLY A 46 3.24 -13.75 14.62
CA GLY A 46 4.15 -13.32 15.68
C GLY A 46 4.96 -12.08 15.34
N MET A 47 4.56 -11.34 14.31
CA MET A 47 5.16 -10.06 13.94
C MET A 47 4.59 -8.93 14.80
N ARG A 48 5.37 -7.87 14.95
CA ARG A 48 4.87 -6.58 15.41
C ARG A 48 4.32 -5.82 14.20
N VAL A 49 3.23 -5.09 14.43
CA VAL A 49 2.58 -4.31 13.39
C VAL A 49 2.63 -2.82 13.74
N TRP A 50 2.88 -2.00 12.76
CA TRP A 50 2.70 -0.56 12.86
C TRP A 50 1.81 -0.11 11.70
N LEU A 51 0.88 0.80 11.97
CA LEU A 51 0.03 1.46 10.99
C LEU A 51 0.35 2.95 10.98
N ALA A 52 0.27 3.60 9.82
CA ALA A 52 0.38 5.05 9.73
C ALA A 52 -0.62 5.72 10.69
N GLU A 53 -0.26 6.84 11.31
CA GLU A 53 -1.09 7.49 12.31
C GLU A 53 -2.50 7.83 11.78
N ARG A 54 -2.59 8.25 10.51
CA ARG A 54 -3.86 8.50 9.83
C ARG A 54 -4.73 7.24 9.72
N GLU A 55 -4.09 6.08 9.55
CA GLU A 55 -4.78 4.79 9.43
C GLU A 55 -5.23 4.28 10.80
N GLN A 56 -4.44 4.49 11.85
CA GLN A 56 -4.82 4.14 13.22
C GLN A 56 -6.12 4.80 13.67
N ALA A 57 -6.42 6.02 13.20
CA ALA A 57 -7.63 6.75 13.53
C ALA A 57 -8.89 6.25 12.80
N ARG A 58 -8.77 5.39 11.78
CA ARG A 58 -9.91 4.88 11.02
C ARG A 58 -10.79 3.98 11.87
N ARG A 59 -12.10 4.19 11.75
CA ARG A 59 -13.09 3.36 12.45
C ARG A 59 -13.22 2.00 11.79
N HIS A 60 -13.20 0.95 12.62
CA HIS A 60 -13.40 -0.43 12.20
C HIS A 60 -14.19 -1.20 13.28
N GLY A 61 -15.37 -1.67 12.93
CA GLY A 61 -16.28 -2.29 13.90
C GLY A 61 -16.69 -1.29 14.99
N THR A 62 -16.52 -1.65 16.25
CA THR A 62 -16.87 -0.82 17.41
C THR A 62 -15.77 0.14 17.85
N GLY A 63 -14.56 0.05 17.28
CA GLY A 63 -13.39 0.84 17.65
C GLY A 63 -12.69 1.48 16.46
N THR A 64 -11.37 1.56 16.56
CA THR A 64 -10.46 2.04 15.51
C THR A 64 -9.44 0.96 15.15
N LEU A 65 -8.74 1.12 14.02
CA LEU A 65 -7.62 0.24 13.68
C LEU A 65 -6.51 0.31 14.74
N GLY A 66 -6.29 1.49 15.33
CA GLY A 66 -5.34 1.67 16.42
C GLY A 66 -5.66 0.82 17.66
N ASP A 67 -6.92 0.44 17.88
CA ASP A 67 -7.30 -0.41 19.03
C ASP A 67 -6.87 -1.87 18.85
N ARG A 68 -6.45 -2.27 17.65
CA ARG A 68 -5.85 -3.58 17.36
C ARG A 68 -4.37 -3.65 17.71
N LEU A 69 -3.72 -2.52 17.89
CA LEU A 69 -2.29 -2.40 18.17
C LEU A 69 -2.05 -2.35 19.69
N ASP A 70 -0.98 -2.95 20.16
CA ASP A 70 -0.55 -2.74 21.54
C ASP A 70 0.11 -1.35 21.70
N ASP A 71 0.34 -0.90 22.96
CA ASP A 71 0.92 0.42 23.24
C ASP A 71 2.32 0.62 22.64
N ARG A 72 3.09 -0.45 22.47
CA ARG A 72 4.42 -0.40 21.87
C ARG A 72 4.33 -0.24 20.37
N GLU A 73 3.37 -0.89 19.74
CA GLU A 73 3.11 -0.77 18.30
C GLU A 73 2.58 0.60 17.93
N ARG A 74 1.60 1.12 18.70
CA ARG A 74 1.06 2.48 18.51
C ARG A 74 2.12 3.57 18.60
N ARG A 75 3.09 3.39 19.49
CA ARG A 75 4.14 4.35 19.79
C ARG A 75 5.49 3.93 19.23
N ALA A 76 5.49 3.02 18.23
CA ALA A 76 6.73 2.56 17.66
C ALA A 76 7.58 3.76 17.20
N TYR A 77 8.78 3.85 17.75
CA TYR A 77 9.72 4.88 17.34
C TYR A 77 10.31 4.48 15.98
N LEU A 78 9.73 5.00 14.93
CA LEU A 78 10.06 4.66 13.54
C LEU A 78 11.55 4.83 13.21
N GLY A 79 12.23 5.78 13.84
CA GLY A 79 13.68 5.95 13.70
C GLY A 79 14.53 4.76 14.16
N ARG A 80 13.96 3.85 14.95
CA ARG A 80 14.62 2.58 15.32
C ARG A 80 14.31 1.45 14.33
N ILE A 81 13.28 1.64 13.51
CA ILE A 81 12.82 0.64 12.55
C ILE A 81 13.43 0.87 11.18
N GLY A 82 13.72 2.13 10.82
CA GLY A 82 14.25 2.47 9.51
C GLY A 82 14.97 3.82 9.50
N ARG A 83 15.70 4.10 8.39
CA ARG A 83 16.51 5.33 8.25
C ARG A 83 15.71 6.53 7.75
N ALA A 84 14.72 6.34 6.91
CA ALA A 84 13.90 7.40 6.33
C ALA A 84 12.56 7.50 7.09
N VAL A 85 12.60 8.07 8.29
CA VAL A 85 11.45 8.13 9.22
C VAL A 85 10.23 8.76 8.57
N ASP A 86 10.39 9.85 7.84
CA ASP A 86 9.32 10.55 7.15
C ASP A 86 8.68 9.72 6.03
N ALA A 87 9.49 8.97 5.27
CA ALA A 87 8.97 8.08 4.24
C ALA A 87 8.27 6.85 4.83
N ILE A 88 8.82 6.29 5.92
CA ILE A 88 8.23 5.14 6.63
C ILE A 88 6.90 5.53 7.28
N ALA A 89 6.79 6.73 7.83
CA ALA A 89 5.56 7.22 8.47
C ALA A 89 4.36 7.33 7.51
N GLU A 90 4.61 7.39 6.21
CA GLU A 90 3.58 7.44 5.18
C GLU A 90 3.15 6.07 4.65
N VAL A 91 3.83 4.99 5.03
CA VAL A 91 3.48 3.61 4.64
C VAL A 91 2.23 3.17 5.39
N ASP A 92 1.27 2.58 4.70
CA ASP A 92 -0.01 2.23 5.30
C ASP A 92 0.13 1.22 6.44
N ALA A 93 0.90 0.14 6.24
CA ALA A 93 1.19 -0.83 7.28
C ALA A 93 2.62 -1.40 7.18
N ILE A 94 3.20 -1.73 8.32
CA ILE A 94 4.55 -2.29 8.44
C ILE A 94 4.52 -3.48 9.38
N TRP A 95 5.13 -4.59 8.95
CA TRP A 95 5.45 -5.67 9.86
C TRP A 95 6.94 -5.67 10.19
N TYR A 96 7.25 -5.73 11.46
CA TYR A 96 8.62 -5.72 11.93
C TYR A 96 8.85 -6.75 13.04
N LEU A 97 10.09 -7.21 13.15
CA LEU A 97 10.50 -8.17 14.16
C LEU A 97 11.85 -7.73 14.74
N ARG A 98 11.93 -7.68 16.07
CA ARG A 98 13.16 -7.30 16.79
C ARG A 98 13.75 -5.95 16.30
N GLY A 99 12.88 -5.01 15.95
CA GLY A 99 13.26 -3.67 15.49
C GLY A 99 13.72 -3.60 14.04
N LYS A 100 13.61 -4.68 13.26
CA LYS A 100 13.88 -4.70 11.82
C LYS A 100 12.58 -4.78 11.04
N VAL A 101 12.42 -3.91 10.06
CA VAL A 101 11.30 -4.00 9.09
C VAL A 101 11.52 -5.23 8.23
N ALA A 102 10.47 -6.04 8.10
CA ALA A 102 10.46 -7.19 7.22
C ALA A 102 9.53 -6.98 6.02
N PHE A 103 8.36 -6.39 6.27
CA PHE A 103 7.35 -6.19 5.22
C PHE A 103 6.77 -4.78 5.30
N LEU A 104 6.58 -4.18 4.13
CA LEU A 104 5.86 -2.92 3.94
C LEU A 104 4.62 -3.19 3.08
N PHE A 105 3.49 -2.61 3.48
CA PHE A 105 2.23 -2.74 2.76
C PHE A 105 1.72 -1.37 2.35
N GLU A 106 1.37 -1.23 1.09
CA GLU A 106 0.61 -0.11 0.54
C GLU A 106 -0.69 -0.65 -0.01
N VAL A 107 -1.80 -0.14 0.47
CA VAL A 107 -3.14 -0.54 0.03
C VAL A 107 -3.68 0.54 -0.89
N GLU A 108 -3.56 0.30 -2.20
CA GLU A 108 -3.94 1.29 -3.20
C GLU A 108 -5.36 1.06 -3.69
N TRP A 109 -6.24 1.97 -3.32
CA TRP A 109 -7.66 1.96 -3.67
C TRP A 109 -8.06 3.08 -4.63
N THR A 110 -7.16 4.04 -4.86
CA THR A 110 -7.43 5.18 -5.74
C THR A 110 -7.28 4.82 -7.22
N ALA A 111 -7.78 5.70 -8.08
CA ALA A 111 -7.63 5.54 -9.52
C ALA A 111 -6.19 5.73 -10.01
N ILE A 112 -5.29 6.24 -9.17
CA ILE A 112 -3.97 6.72 -9.61
C ILE A 112 -2.87 5.94 -8.89
N LEU A 113 -2.32 4.95 -9.58
CA LEU A 113 -1.03 4.35 -9.21
C LEU A 113 0.10 5.31 -9.62
N GLY A 114 0.44 6.23 -8.71
CA GLY A 114 1.41 7.26 -9.00
C GLY A 114 2.87 6.81 -8.81
N ASP A 115 3.78 7.31 -9.64
CA ASP A 115 5.23 7.11 -9.46
C ASP A 115 5.74 7.70 -8.14
N ALA A 116 4.96 8.57 -7.49
CA ALA A 116 5.27 9.15 -6.19
C ALA A 116 5.42 8.09 -5.10
N LEU A 117 4.60 7.02 -5.14
CA LEU A 117 4.70 5.88 -4.24
C LEU A 117 6.06 5.20 -4.36
N LEU A 118 6.50 4.87 -5.57
CA LEU A 118 7.79 4.23 -5.80
C LEU A 118 8.96 5.12 -5.38
N ARG A 119 8.88 6.42 -5.68
CA ARG A 119 9.92 7.40 -5.27
C ARG A 119 10.00 7.54 -3.75
N ARG A 120 8.86 7.51 -3.06
CA ARG A 120 8.83 7.51 -1.60
C ARG A 120 9.55 6.28 -1.04
N HIS A 121 9.21 5.10 -1.55
CA HIS A 121 9.82 3.86 -1.12
C HIS A 121 11.31 3.72 -1.48
N ALA A 122 11.76 4.35 -2.55
CA ALA A 122 13.19 4.42 -2.88
C ALA A 122 14.01 5.11 -1.77
N ARG A 123 13.40 6.03 -1.02
CA ARG A 123 14.04 6.70 0.14
C ARG A 123 14.17 5.79 1.36
N ILE A 124 13.30 4.79 1.50
CA ILE A 124 13.37 3.81 2.60
C ILE A 124 14.57 2.88 2.42
N GLY A 125 15.10 2.81 1.21
CA GLY A 125 16.23 1.98 0.85
C GLY A 125 15.82 0.54 0.54
N THR A 126 16.74 -0.19 -0.04
CA THR A 126 16.66 -1.62 -0.28
C THR A 126 17.58 -2.33 0.71
N ASP A 127 17.01 -2.94 1.74
CA ASP A 127 17.65 -4.04 2.43
C ASP A 127 17.23 -5.30 1.66
N ASP A 128 18.14 -6.20 1.33
CA ASP A 128 17.88 -7.42 0.55
C ASP A 128 16.79 -8.32 1.16
N GLN A 129 16.43 -8.05 2.41
CA GLN A 129 15.40 -8.79 3.15
C GLN A 129 14.05 -8.03 3.22
N LEU A 130 13.98 -6.80 2.72
CA LEU A 130 12.77 -5.99 2.80
C LEU A 130 11.82 -6.31 1.64
N ILE A 131 10.67 -6.87 1.97
CA ILE A 131 9.62 -7.18 1.01
C ILE A 131 8.56 -6.09 1.05
N ARG A 132 8.14 -5.63 -0.11
CA ARG A 132 7.10 -4.61 -0.29
C ARG A 132 5.88 -5.21 -0.96
N PHE A 133 4.72 -4.99 -0.39
CA PHE A 133 3.47 -5.41 -0.97
C PHE A 133 2.66 -4.21 -1.43
N LEU A 134 2.26 -4.23 -2.70
CA LEU A 134 1.25 -3.36 -3.26
C LEU A 134 -0.05 -4.18 -3.34
N VAL A 135 -0.99 -3.83 -2.48
CA VAL A 135 -2.30 -4.47 -2.43
C VAL A 135 -3.27 -3.66 -3.28
N ILE A 136 -3.82 -4.27 -4.31
CA ILE A 136 -4.66 -3.61 -5.31
C ILE A 136 -6.04 -4.28 -5.43
N ALA A 137 -7.04 -3.50 -5.81
CA ALA A 137 -8.32 -4.05 -6.21
C ALA A 137 -8.16 -4.92 -7.48
N PRO A 138 -8.91 -6.05 -7.61
CA PRO A 138 -8.80 -6.95 -8.75
C PRO A 138 -8.98 -6.26 -10.11
N GLU A 139 -9.88 -5.27 -10.18
CA GLU A 139 -10.13 -4.47 -11.39
C GLU A 139 -8.96 -3.56 -11.79
N ARG A 140 -7.96 -3.40 -10.92
CA ARG A 140 -6.74 -2.60 -11.19
C ARG A 140 -5.63 -3.39 -11.85
N THR A 141 -5.82 -4.66 -12.10
CA THR A 141 -4.80 -5.53 -12.73
C THR A 141 -4.34 -4.99 -14.08
N ASP A 142 -5.27 -4.48 -14.90
CA ASP A 142 -4.93 -3.93 -16.21
C ASP A 142 -4.16 -2.61 -16.12
N LEU A 143 -4.46 -1.77 -15.11
CA LEU A 143 -3.70 -0.57 -14.83
C LEU A 143 -2.26 -0.91 -14.45
N VAL A 144 -2.06 -1.88 -13.56
CA VAL A 144 -0.71 -2.32 -13.17
C VAL A 144 0.05 -2.85 -14.39
N ARG A 145 -0.59 -3.69 -15.20
CA ARG A 145 0.01 -4.17 -16.46
C ARG A 145 0.42 -3.02 -17.38
N TYR A 146 -0.47 -2.06 -17.58
CA TYR A 146 -0.19 -0.86 -18.39
C TYR A 146 1.02 -0.08 -17.85
N LYS A 147 1.11 0.12 -16.52
CA LYS A 147 2.25 0.80 -15.89
C LYS A 147 3.55 0.03 -16.09
N LEU A 148 3.53 -1.30 -15.94
CA LEU A 148 4.70 -2.16 -16.16
C LEU A 148 5.19 -2.12 -17.61
N GLU A 149 4.29 -2.04 -18.58
CA GLU A 149 4.65 -1.95 -20.00
C GLU A 149 5.26 -0.59 -20.37
N ARG A 150 4.82 0.49 -19.72
CA ARG A 150 5.11 1.86 -20.12
C ARG A 150 6.15 2.58 -19.27
N SER A 151 6.27 2.22 -18.00
CA SER A 151 7.16 2.89 -17.05
C SER A 151 8.38 2.03 -16.70
N PRO A 152 9.60 2.44 -17.06
CA PRO A 152 10.82 1.78 -16.58
C PRO A 152 10.88 1.71 -15.06
N LEU A 153 10.45 2.77 -14.36
CA LEU A 153 10.45 2.85 -12.90
C LEU A 153 9.63 1.72 -12.26
N TRP A 154 8.45 1.41 -12.82
CA TRP A 154 7.61 0.30 -12.35
C TRP A 154 8.24 -1.06 -12.61
N ARG A 155 8.88 -1.25 -13.78
CA ARG A 155 9.59 -2.48 -14.10
C ARG A 155 10.77 -2.73 -13.18
N GLU A 156 11.59 -1.71 -12.93
CA GLU A 156 12.72 -1.77 -12.02
C GLU A 156 12.27 -2.05 -10.58
N ALA A 157 11.22 -1.38 -10.11
CA ALA A 157 10.68 -1.59 -8.77
C ALA A 157 10.25 -3.05 -8.54
N LEU A 158 9.61 -3.69 -9.53
CA LEU A 158 9.17 -5.08 -9.42
C LEU A 158 10.30 -6.09 -9.65
N ALA A 159 11.29 -5.76 -10.50
CA ALA A 159 12.42 -6.65 -10.74
C ALA A 159 13.42 -6.65 -9.57
N ASP A 160 13.81 -5.46 -9.12
CA ASP A 160 14.96 -5.29 -8.21
C ASP A 160 14.57 -4.64 -6.87
N GLY A 161 13.39 -4.05 -6.79
CA GLY A 161 12.93 -3.27 -5.63
C GLY A 161 12.24 -4.07 -4.53
N GLY A 162 12.15 -5.39 -4.64
CA GLY A 162 11.48 -6.26 -3.67
C GLY A 162 9.96 -6.02 -3.59
N TRP A 163 9.34 -5.55 -4.68
CA TRP A 163 7.91 -5.34 -4.75
C TRP A 163 7.16 -6.58 -5.21
N HIS A 164 6.05 -6.85 -4.54
CA HIS A 164 5.09 -7.89 -4.89
C HIS A 164 3.69 -7.27 -4.97
N ILE A 165 2.90 -7.71 -5.95
CA ILE A 165 1.53 -7.24 -6.12
C ILE A 165 0.59 -8.32 -5.63
N ILE A 166 -0.34 -7.94 -4.75
CA ILE A 166 -1.37 -8.82 -4.22
C ILE A 166 -2.73 -8.22 -4.55
N LYS A 167 -3.64 -9.03 -5.05
CA LYS A 167 -5.05 -8.64 -5.21
C LYS A 167 -5.76 -8.75 -3.85
N TRP A 168 -6.73 -7.88 -3.62
CA TRP A 168 -7.51 -7.84 -2.37
C TRP A 168 -8.16 -9.16 -2.01
N ASP A 169 -8.69 -9.86 -3.01
CA ASP A 169 -9.35 -11.14 -2.86
C ASP A 169 -8.41 -12.31 -2.53
N HIS A 170 -7.10 -12.05 -2.44
CA HIS A 170 -6.08 -13.03 -2.06
C HIS A 170 -5.51 -12.79 -0.65
N LEU A 171 -6.01 -11.79 0.09
CA LEU A 171 -5.67 -11.51 1.49
C LEU A 171 -6.67 -12.19 2.44
#